data_715c33dda7b8bfa665d7422e5c11866d
#
_entry.id   715c33dda7b8bfa665d7422e5c11866d
#
_cell.length_a   1.000
_cell.length_b   1.000
_cell.length_c   1.000
_cell.angle_alpha   90.00
_cell.angle_beta   90.00
_cell.angle_gamma   90.00
#
_symmetry.space_group_name_H-M   'P 1'
#
loop_
_entity.id
_entity.type
_entity.pdbx_description
1 polymer ?
#
loop_
_entity_poly.entity_id
_entity_poly.type
_entity_poly.pdbx_seq_one_letter_code
_entity_poly.pdbx_strand_id
1 'polypeptide(L)'
;MVEKRYLRRKVNLEELKNALKRLFKENCYTVKDKNEDTFYVKSGLKKGWHNYNITIKGSSEDFKVSIIPSNFLKFMLMGIIGIMFDNIVAARIMKTVDETVEFFSETKND
;
A
#
# COMPACT_ATOMS: atom_id res chain seq x y z
N MET A 1 -3.53 10.74 -2.53
CA MET A 1 -2.68 9.66 -3.08
C MET A 1 -1.25 9.81 -2.56
N VAL A 2 -0.69 8.73 -2.08
CA VAL A 2 0.71 8.68 -1.67
C VAL A 2 1.43 7.72 -2.61
N GLU A 3 2.57 8.13 -3.14
CA GLU A 3 3.28 7.37 -4.16
C GLU A 3 4.78 7.51 -3.94
N LYS A 4 5.51 6.43 -4.15
CA LYS A 4 6.96 6.43 -4.02
C LYS A 4 7.60 5.54 -5.09
N ARG A 5 8.67 6.05 -5.70
CA ARG A 5 9.45 5.32 -6.69
C ARG A 5 10.72 4.78 -6.04
N TYR A 6 11.05 3.54 -6.34
CA TYR A 6 12.24 2.87 -5.83
C TYR A 6 13.17 2.53 -6.99
N LEU A 7 14.42 2.93 -6.84
CA LEU A 7 15.44 2.71 -7.87
C LEU A 7 16.57 1.84 -7.30
N ARG A 8 17.09 0.95 -8.13
CA ARG A 8 18.29 0.13 -7.82
C ARG A 8 18.14 -0.78 -6.59
N ARG A 9 16.91 -1.20 -6.27
CA ARG A 9 16.65 -2.02 -5.09
C ARG A 9 16.71 -3.53 -5.33
N LYS A 10 16.59 -3.99 -6.58
CA LYS A 10 16.59 -5.41 -6.93
C LYS A 10 15.62 -6.24 -6.08
N VAL A 11 14.37 -5.86 -6.11
CA VAL A 11 13.30 -6.50 -5.34
C VAL A 11 12.42 -7.32 -6.26
N ASN A 12 12.12 -8.57 -5.88
CA ASN A 12 11.12 -9.36 -6.59
C ASN A 12 9.74 -8.78 -6.28
N LEU A 13 9.07 -8.23 -7.29
CA LEU A 13 7.81 -7.53 -7.09
C LEU A 13 6.68 -8.45 -6.61
N GLU A 14 6.67 -9.70 -7.05
CA GLU A 14 5.67 -10.67 -6.60
C GLU A 14 5.85 -10.99 -5.11
N GLU A 15 7.08 -11.18 -4.67
CA GLU A 15 7.39 -11.40 -3.25
C GLU A 15 7.02 -10.19 -2.41
N LEU A 16 7.33 -8.98 -2.90
CA LEU A 16 6.97 -7.73 -2.22
C LEU A 16 5.46 -7.61 -2.09
N LYS A 17 4.72 -7.83 -3.16
CA LYS A 17 3.27 -7.78 -3.16
C LYS A 17 2.69 -8.75 -2.14
N ASN A 18 3.17 -10.00 -2.13
CA ASN A 18 2.69 -11.02 -1.20
C ASN A 18 3.02 -10.66 0.25
N ALA A 19 4.19 -10.10 0.51
CA ALA A 19 4.58 -9.65 1.84
C ALA A 19 3.70 -8.50 2.34
N LEU A 20 3.41 -7.54 1.48
CA LEU A 20 2.52 -6.42 1.82
C LEU A 20 1.09 -6.90 2.10
N LYS A 21 0.58 -7.81 1.28
CA LYS A 21 -0.75 -8.39 1.49
C LYS A 21 -0.83 -9.08 2.86
N ARG A 22 0.22 -9.81 3.23
CA ARG A 22 0.30 -10.49 4.53
C ARG A 22 0.32 -9.47 5.68
N LEU A 23 1.11 -8.41 5.54
CA LEU A 23 1.17 -7.35 6.55
C LEU A 23 -0.20 -6.72 6.79
N PHE A 24 -0.93 -6.42 5.72
CA PHE A 24 -2.27 -5.85 5.85
C PHE A 24 -3.22 -6.81 6.56
N LYS A 25 -3.16 -8.10 6.21
CA LYS A 25 -4.00 -9.11 6.88
C LYS A 25 -3.68 -9.21 8.37
N GLU A 26 -2.40 -9.16 8.73
CA GLU A 26 -1.96 -9.19 10.12
C GLU A 26 -2.44 -7.96 10.91
N ASN A 27 -2.62 -6.84 10.23
CA ASN A 27 -3.11 -5.59 10.81
C ASN A 27 -4.64 -5.44 10.68
N CYS A 28 -5.34 -6.55 10.49
CA CYS A 28 -6.81 -6.61 10.48
C CYS A 28 -7.46 -5.93 9.27
N TYR A 29 -6.74 -5.78 8.18
CA TYR A 29 -7.33 -5.37 6.91
C TYR A 29 -7.84 -6.59 6.15
N THR A 30 -8.94 -6.42 5.45
CA THR A 30 -9.37 -7.37 4.43
C THR A 30 -8.62 -7.06 3.15
N VAL A 31 -8.03 -8.07 2.53
CA VAL A 31 -7.19 -7.91 1.33
C VAL A 31 -7.84 -8.67 0.17
N LYS A 32 -7.92 -8.02 -0.99
CA LYS A 32 -8.52 -8.62 -2.18
C LYS A 32 -7.70 -8.22 -3.41
N ASP A 33 -7.35 -9.19 -4.24
CA ASP A 33 -6.66 -8.93 -5.50
C ASP A 33 -7.64 -8.27 -6.48
N LYS A 34 -7.15 -7.24 -7.17
CA LYS A 34 -7.92 -6.53 -8.18
C LYS A 34 -7.41 -6.86 -9.59
N ASN A 35 -6.10 -6.84 -9.77
CA ASN A 35 -5.44 -7.27 -11.00
C ASN A 35 -3.98 -7.62 -10.68
N GLU A 36 -3.14 -7.84 -11.71
CA GLU A 36 -1.75 -8.25 -11.50
C GLU A 36 -0.93 -7.25 -10.67
N ASP A 37 -1.19 -5.96 -10.85
CA ASP A 37 -0.41 -4.89 -10.24
C ASP A 37 -1.06 -4.30 -8.99
N THR A 38 -2.34 -4.55 -8.78
CA THR A 38 -3.14 -3.82 -7.79
C THR A 38 -3.89 -4.78 -6.88
N PHE A 39 -3.85 -4.49 -5.59
CA PHE A 39 -4.72 -5.14 -4.63
C PHE A 39 -5.45 -4.09 -3.79
N TYR A 40 -6.59 -4.47 -3.28
CA TYR A 40 -7.47 -3.61 -2.51
C TYR A 40 -7.41 -4.01 -1.04
N VAL A 41 -7.29 -3.03 -0.15
CA VAL A 41 -7.30 -3.27 1.28
C VAL A 41 -8.40 -2.43 1.93
N LYS A 42 -9.06 -3.01 2.92
CA LYS A 42 -10.19 -2.39 3.59
C LYS A 42 -10.09 -2.65 5.09
N SER A 43 -10.07 -1.59 5.89
CA SER A 43 -10.26 -1.72 7.34
C SER A 43 -11.75 -1.57 7.63
N GLY A 44 -12.25 -2.20 8.68
CA GLY A 44 -13.63 -2.01 9.11
C GLY A 44 -13.84 -0.65 9.76
N LEU A 45 -15.10 -0.30 10.04
CA LEU A 45 -15.45 0.95 10.71
C LEU A 45 -14.73 1.10 12.06
N LYS A 46 -14.53 0.01 12.79
CA LYS A 46 -13.82 0.02 14.07
C LYS A 46 -12.35 0.44 13.95
N LYS A 47 -11.77 0.29 12.76
CA LYS A 47 -10.38 0.64 12.47
C LYS A 47 -10.24 1.95 11.69
N GLY A 48 -11.28 2.76 11.64
CA GLY A 48 -11.24 4.05 10.97
C GLY A 48 -11.77 4.06 9.54
N TRP A 49 -12.25 2.93 9.06
CA TRP A 49 -12.87 2.84 7.72
C TRP A 49 -11.95 3.32 6.60
N HIS A 50 -10.72 2.80 6.59
CA HIS A 50 -9.73 3.14 5.57
C HIS A 50 -9.68 2.09 4.47
N ASN A 51 -9.97 2.51 3.25
CA ASN A 51 -9.94 1.65 2.06
C ASN A 51 -8.94 2.22 1.07
N TYR A 52 -8.05 1.37 0.56
CA TYR A 52 -7.02 1.80 -0.39
C TYR A 52 -6.86 0.81 -1.53
N ASN A 53 -6.54 1.33 -2.70
CA ASN A 53 -5.97 0.55 -3.80
C ASN A 53 -4.46 0.71 -3.73
N ILE A 54 -3.74 -0.40 -3.68
CA ILE A 54 -2.29 -0.41 -3.61
C ILE A 54 -1.77 -1.00 -4.92
N THR A 55 -0.99 -0.21 -5.64
CA THR A 55 -0.46 -0.58 -6.95
C THR A 55 1.05 -0.64 -6.90
N ILE A 56 1.63 -1.71 -7.44
CA ILE A 56 3.07 -1.89 -7.56
C ILE A 56 3.36 -2.11 -9.05
N LYS A 57 4.01 -1.13 -9.68
CA LYS A 57 4.31 -1.17 -11.13
C LYS A 57 5.77 -0.91 -11.42
N GLY A 58 6.28 -1.63 -12.39
CA GLY A 58 7.64 -1.46 -12.88
C GLY A 58 8.39 -2.75 -12.97
N SER A 59 9.71 -2.67 -12.82
CA SER A 59 10.62 -3.81 -12.83
C SER A 59 11.28 -3.96 -11.46
N SER A 60 12.04 -5.03 -11.28
CA SER A 60 12.72 -5.30 -10.00
C SER A 60 13.69 -4.19 -9.59
N GLU A 61 14.22 -3.44 -10.54
CA GLU A 61 15.21 -2.39 -10.28
C GLU A 61 14.65 -0.96 -10.34
N ASP A 62 13.45 -0.81 -10.87
CA ASP A 62 12.79 0.48 -11.00
C ASP A 62 11.28 0.27 -10.92
N PHE A 63 10.74 0.43 -9.75
CA PHE A 63 9.30 0.23 -9.53
C PHE A 63 8.71 1.35 -8.67
N LYS A 64 7.40 1.46 -8.73
CA LYS A 64 6.64 2.48 -8.03
C LYS A 64 5.53 1.83 -7.22
N VAL A 65 5.38 2.26 -5.97
CA VAL A 65 4.27 1.84 -5.11
C VAL A 65 3.35 3.03 -4.89
N SER A 66 2.07 2.85 -5.18
CA SER A 66 1.04 3.89 -5.02
C SER A 66 -0.02 3.41 -4.03
N ILE A 67 -0.41 4.28 -3.11
CA ILE A 67 -1.48 4.03 -2.15
C ILE A 67 -2.56 5.08 -2.42
N ILE A 68 -3.68 4.64 -2.97
CA ILE A 68 -4.76 5.53 -3.42
C ILE A 68 -5.99 5.28 -2.58
N PRO A 69 -6.48 6.29 -1.82
CA PRO A 69 -7.74 6.16 -1.09
C PRO A 69 -8.87 5.82 -2.06
N SER A 70 -9.70 4.85 -1.70
CA SER A 70 -10.76 4.35 -2.57
C SER A 70 -12.13 4.31 -1.89
N ASN A 71 -12.32 5.03 -0.80
CA ASN A 71 -13.58 5.06 -0.08
C ASN A 71 -14.43 6.25 -0.53
N PHE A 72 -15.13 6.06 -1.64
CA PHE A 72 -15.96 7.10 -2.22
C PHE A 72 -17.09 7.54 -1.28
N LEU A 73 -17.71 6.59 -0.59
CA LEU A 73 -18.81 6.91 0.35
C LEU A 73 -18.32 7.78 1.51
N LYS A 74 -17.15 7.47 2.05
CA LYS A 74 -16.52 8.27 3.09
C LYS A 74 -16.23 9.68 2.60
N PHE A 75 -15.74 9.81 1.37
CA PHE A 75 -15.51 11.12 0.74
C PHE A 75 -16.81 11.91 0.63
N MET A 76 -17.90 11.26 0.20
CA MET A 76 -19.22 11.90 0.09
C MET A 76 -19.72 12.42 1.45
N LEU A 77 -19.48 11.66 2.52
CA LEU A 77 -19.98 12.00 3.85
C LEU A 77 -19.08 13.00 4.60
N MET A 78 -17.76 12.89 4.44
CA MET A 78 -16.78 13.66 5.20
C MET A 78 -16.05 14.73 4.40
N GLY A 79 -16.18 14.71 3.09
CA GLY A 79 -15.55 15.68 2.20
C GLY A 79 -14.03 15.70 2.30
N ILE A 80 -13.46 16.89 2.23
CA ILE A 80 -12.00 17.10 2.24
C ILE A 80 -11.36 16.56 3.51
N ILE A 81 -12.04 16.66 4.66
CA ILE A 81 -11.51 16.19 5.94
C ILE A 81 -11.25 14.68 5.87
N GLY A 82 -12.16 13.92 5.27
CA GLY A 82 -11.98 12.47 5.09
C GLY A 82 -10.77 12.14 4.24
N ILE A 83 -10.56 12.88 3.15
CA ILE A 83 -9.39 12.70 2.28
C ILE A 83 -8.10 12.99 3.04
N MET A 84 -8.08 14.07 3.84
CA MET A 84 -6.90 14.44 4.62
C MET A 84 -6.52 13.33 5.61
N PHE A 85 -7.48 12.77 6.33
CA PHE A 85 -7.22 11.66 7.24
C PHE A 85 -6.73 10.42 6.49
N ASP A 86 -7.33 10.09 5.35
CA ASP A 86 -6.89 8.94 4.56
C ASP A 86 -5.45 9.12 4.07
N ASN A 87 -5.07 10.33 3.67
CA ASN A 87 -3.70 10.62 3.24
C ASN A 87 -2.70 10.52 4.39
N ILE A 88 -3.07 10.93 5.60
CA ILE A 88 -2.21 10.78 6.77
C ILE A 88 -1.95 9.30 7.07
N VAL A 89 -2.99 8.49 7.03
CA VAL A 89 -2.87 7.05 7.24
C VAL A 89 -2.08 6.41 6.11
N ALA A 90 -2.32 6.83 4.86
CA ALA A 90 -1.58 6.33 3.70
C ALA A 90 -0.08 6.63 3.83
N ALA A 91 0.29 7.80 4.35
CA ALA A 91 1.70 8.13 4.58
C ALA A 91 2.35 7.19 5.61
N ARG A 92 1.61 6.82 6.65
CA ARG A 92 2.08 5.83 7.64
C ARG A 92 2.24 4.46 7.01
N ILE A 93 1.32 4.06 6.15
CA ILE A 93 1.39 2.80 5.43
C ILE A 93 2.61 2.80 4.51
N MET A 94 2.88 3.90 3.82
CA MET A 94 4.04 4.02 2.95
C MET A 94 5.35 3.85 3.74
N LYS A 95 5.39 4.31 4.98
CA LYS A 95 6.57 4.09 5.82
C LYS A 95 6.81 2.60 6.08
N THR A 96 5.75 1.84 6.30
CA THR A 96 5.84 0.38 6.44
C THR A 96 6.28 -0.27 5.13
N VAL A 97 5.79 0.23 4.01
CA VAL A 97 6.22 -0.22 2.67
C VAL A 97 7.72 0.01 2.50
N ASP A 98 8.23 1.19 2.89
CA ASP A 98 9.65 1.50 2.84
C ASP A 98 10.47 0.48 3.61
N GLU A 99 10.07 0.18 4.83
CA GLU A 99 10.76 -0.79 5.67
C GLU A 99 10.78 -2.19 5.02
N THR A 100 9.66 -2.58 4.42
CA THR A 100 9.56 -3.86 3.72
C THR A 100 10.46 -3.91 2.50
N VAL A 101 10.49 -2.84 1.71
CA VAL A 101 11.37 -2.74 0.54
C VAL A 101 12.84 -2.83 0.94
N GLU A 102 13.23 -2.11 1.99
CA GLU A 102 14.59 -2.15 2.49
C GLU A 102 14.98 -3.56 2.96
N PHE A 103 14.06 -4.24 3.63
CA PHE A 103 14.30 -5.61 4.08
C PHE A 103 14.57 -6.55 2.91
N PHE A 104 13.75 -6.50 1.86
CA PHE A 104 13.94 -7.35 0.68
C PHE A 104 15.20 -6.97 -0.10
N SER A 105 15.52 -5.68 -0.18
CA SER A 105 16.74 -5.21 -0.85
C SER A 105 17.99 -5.73 -0.13
N GLU A 106 18.04 -5.64 1.19
CA GLU A 106 19.14 -6.13 2.00
C GLU A 106 19.30 -7.64 1.86
N THR A 107 18.21 -8.37 1.88
CA THR A 107 18.21 -9.83 1.73
C THR A 107 18.76 -10.25 0.38
N LYS A 108 18.46 -9.49 -0.67
CA LYS A 108 18.92 -9.79 -2.04
C LYS A 108 20.38 -9.41 -2.26
N ASN A 109 20.92 -8.46 -1.51
CA ASN A 109 22.29 -7.99 -1.67
C ASN A 109 23.30 -8.85 -0.90
N ASP A 110 22.84 -9.72 -0.04
CA ASP A 110 23.66 -10.69 0.66
C ASP A 110 23.90 -11.92 -0.24
#